data_ae71e02f86db9de0fa84cccdf3fcc3ed
#
_entry.id   ae71e02f86db9de0fa84cccdf3fcc3ed
#
_cell.length_a   1.000
_cell.length_b   1.000
_cell.length_c   1.000
_cell.angle_alpha   90.00
_cell.angle_beta   90.00
_cell.angle_gamma   90.00
#
_symmetry.space_group_name_H-M   'P 1'
#
loop_
_entity.id
_entity.type
_entity.pdbx_description
1 polymer ?
#
loop_
_entity_poly.entity_id
_entity_poly.type
_entity_poly.pdbx_seq_one_letter_code
_entity_poly.pdbx_strand_id
1 'polypeptide(L)'
;MRLAIIGTGAMARYYAKLFDILDPVMVGRHGGPFLLKNGEQKTLVTPRFLPWSDAHAFLFDVVILAVKWPAMPLVREFLQDAPQELLVISTMNGMGQEEALIPPLAPEQLMVGITTDAVTAYWDNQAQLPAARVSAVGQTILPLLPHPFLPLWQKQLQILNLTSSWKFLSAKMVLRERWIKLIANSVINPLTALANVPNGELPRLPLWSLSTALIHEATNVAKTIGLSIDDDLSSRILQLCQATATNKSSMLQDIEQRKVTEIDAINGYIVRMGHNHAIDVSTHQALVHLIHMLSQQK
;
A
#
# COMPACT_ATOMS: atom_id res chain seq x y z
N MET A 1 -17.16 11.06 14.73
CA MET A 1 -16.16 11.05 13.64
C MET A 1 -16.68 10.14 12.54
N ARG A 2 -16.89 10.68 11.36
CA ARG A 2 -17.39 9.96 10.19
C ARG A 2 -16.19 9.43 9.40
N LEU A 3 -16.06 8.09 9.32
CA LEU A 3 -14.92 7.44 8.67
C LEU A 3 -15.35 6.81 7.33
N ALA A 4 -14.59 7.10 6.27
CA ALA A 4 -14.68 6.37 5.02
C ALA A 4 -13.46 5.50 4.78
N ILE A 5 -13.67 4.34 4.15
CA ILE A 5 -12.62 3.47 3.62
C ILE A 5 -12.83 3.37 2.11
N ILE A 6 -11.91 3.97 1.38
CA ILE A 6 -12.00 4.03 -0.08
C ILE A 6 -11.39 2.76 -0.68
N GLY A 7 -12.25 1.93 -1.26
CA GLY A 7 -11.91 0.65 -1.84
C GLY A 7 -12.75 -0.49 -1.29
N THR A 8 -12.71 -1.64 -1.97
CA THR A 8 -13.41 -2.88 -1.59
C THR A 8 -12.47 -4.11 -1.71
N GLY A 9 -11.17 -3.86 -1.79
CA GLY A 9 -10.12 -4.87 -1.86
C GLY A 9 -9.79 -5.51 -0.50
N ALA A 10 -8.68 -6.25 -0.45
CA ALA A 10 -8.23 -6.95 0.76
C ALA A 10 -8.03 -6.01 1.95
N MET A 11 -7.24 -4.95 1.75
CA MET A 11 -6.94 -3.97 2.81
C MET A 11 -8.19 -3.19 3.24
N ALA A 12 -9.06 -2.83 2.30
CA ALA A 12 -10.31 -2.14 2.64
C ALA A 12 -11.21 -3.00 3.54
N ARG A 13 -11.34 -4.30 3.25
CA ARG A 13 -12.08 -5.25 4.10
C ARG A 13 -11.44 -5.42 5.47
N TYR A 14 -10.12 -5.47 5.52
CA TYR A 14 -9.39 -5.53 6.78
C TYR A 14 -9.63 -4.29 7.63
N TYR A 15 -9.51 -3.09 7.06
CA TYR A 15 -9.78 -1.84 7.78
C TYR A 15 -11.24 -1.69 8.17
N ALA A 16 -12.20 -2.13 7.33
CA ALA A 16 -13.61 -2.11 7.68
C ALA A 16 -13.90 -2.93 8.95
N LYS A 17 -13.24 -4.08 9.11
CA LYS A 17 -13.35 -4.87 10.34
C LYS A 17 -12.53 -4.28 11.49
N LEU A 18 -11.32 -3.79 11.22
CA LEU A 18 -10.45 -3.21 12.25
C LEU A 18 -11.10 -2.01 12.95
N PHE A 19 -11.83 -1.21 12.18
CA PHE A 19 -12.53 0.00 12.65
C PHE A 19 -14.05 -0.18 12.79
N ASP A 20 -14.52 -1.40 12.88
CA ASP A 20 -15.95 -1.77 12.93
C ASP A 20 -16.76 -0.96 13.96
N ILE A 21 -16.19 -0.72 15.15
CA ILE A 21 -16.83 0.09 16.20
C ILE A 21 -17.07 1.56 15.80
N LEU A 22 -16.39 2.06 14.78
CA LEU A 22 -16.56 3.41 14.24
C LEU A 22 -17.62 3.46 13.13
N ASP A 23 -18.27 2.35 12.81
CA ASP A 23 -19.27 2.20 11.75
C ASP A 23 -18.79 2.82 10.41
N PRO A 24 -17.63 2.37 9.85
CA PRO A 24 -17.06 2.98 8.67
C PRO A 24 -17.90 2.73 7.43
N VAL A 25 -17.92 3.71 6.53
CA VAL A 25 -18.53 3.58 5.21
C VAL A 25 -17.47 3.13 4.20
N MET A 26 -17.66 1.98 3.57
CA MET A 26 -16.84 1.57 2.44
C MET A 26 -17.33 2.25 1.16
N VAL A 27 -16.42 2.79 0.37
CA VAL A 27 -16.71 3.43 -0.93
C VAL A 27 -16.04 2.67 -2.05
N GLY A 28 -16.79 2.34 -3.11
CA GLY A 28 -16.23 1.59 -4.23
C GLY A 28 -17.22 1.28 -5.34
N ARG A 29 -16.85 0.37 -6.25
CA ARG A 29 -17.73 -0.05 -7.37
C ARG A 29 -18.80 -1.05 -6.92
N HIS A 30 -18.42 -1.97 -6.06
CA HIS A 30 -19.28 -3.04 -5.58
C HIS A 30 -19.06 -3.20 -4.08
N GLY A 31 -20.12 -3.26 -3.32
CA GLY A 31 -20.10 -3.46 -1.87
C GLY A 31 -20.97 -4.65 -1.47
N GLY A 32 -21.07 -4.87 -0.18
CA GLY A 32 -21.88 -5.92 0.41
C GLY A 32 -21.12 -6.68 1.49
N PRO A 33 -21.74 -7.71 2.06
CA PRO A 33 -21.10 -8.53 3.08
C PRO A 33 -19.88 -9.26 2.54
N PHE A 34 -18.91 -9.49 3.42
CA PHE A 34 -17.71 -10.26 3.12
C PHE A 34 -17.24 -11.05 4.34
N LEU A 35 -16.39 -12.04 4.11
CA LEU A 35 -15.73 -12.78 5.19
C LEU A 35 -14.32 -12.24 5.44
N LEU A 36 -13.98 -12.04 6.71
CA LEU A 36 -12.59 -11.85 7.13
C LEU A 36 -12.12 -13.10 7.88
N LYS A 37 -11.04 -13.71 7.36
CA LYS A 37 -10.35 -14.83 8.01
C LYS A 37 -9.08 -14.33 8.70
N ASN A 38 -8.97 -14.59 10.01
CA ASN A 38 -7.76 -14.34 10.80
C ASN A 38 -7.42 -15.61 11.58
N GLY A 39 -6.33 -16.27 11.22
CA GLY A 39 -6.07 -17.64 11.66
C GLY A 39 -7.20 -18.59 11.27
N GLU A 40 -7.75 -19.32 12.22
CA GLU A 40 -8.90 -20.22 12.02
C GLU A 40 -10.25 -19.49 12.12
N GLN A 41 -10.29 -18.28 12.67
CA GLN A 41 -11.53 -17.54 12.85
C GLN A 41 -11.99 -16.92 11.53
N LYS A 42 -13.26 -17.18 11.16
CA LYS A 42 -13.97 -16.49 10.08
C LYS A 42 -15.04 -15.58 10.68
N THR A 43 -15.04 -14.32 10.30
CA THR A 43 -16.04 -13.33 10.74
C THR A 43 -16.77 -12.78 9.52
N LEU A 44 -18.12 -12.84 9.54
CA LEU A 44 -18.95 -12.15 8.56
C LEU A 44 -19.00 -10.67 8.94
N VAL A 45 -18.71 -9.81 7.98
CA VAL A 45 -18.75 -8.34 8.13
C VAL A 45 -19.74 -7.79 7.11
N THR A 46 -20.67 -6.97 7.58
CA THR A 46 -21.65 -6.28 6.73
C THR A 46 -21.46 -4.78 6.89
N PRO A 47 -20.52 -4.18 6.13
CA PRO A 47 -20.22 -2.77 6.25
C PRO A 47 -21.29 -1.91 5.63
N ARG A 48 -21.40 -0.65 6.07
CA ARG A 48 -22.08 0.38 5.29
C ARG A 48 -21.33 0.58 3.98
N PHE A 49 -22.06 0.82 2.90
CA PHE A 49 -21.49 0.97 1.58
C PHE A 49 -22.13 2.12 0.81
N LEU A 50 -21.29 2.88 0.11
CA LEU A 50 -21.70 3.86 -0.89
C LEU A 50 -20.98 3.58 -2.22
N PRO A 51 -21.70 3.58 -3.35
CA PRO A 51 -21.05 3.59 -4.65
C PRO A 51 -20.32 4.93 -4.88
N TRP A 52 -19.35 4.93 -5.78
CA TRP A 52 -18.59 6.15 -6.11
C TRP A 52 -19.49 7.33 -6.51
N SER A 53 -20.60 7.07 -7.20
CA SER A 53 -21.55 8.09 -7.64
C SER A 53 -22.23 8.87 -6.52
N ASP A 54 -22.36 8.24 -5.34
CA ASP A 54 -23.12 8.76 -4.20
C ASP A 54 -22.18 9.24 -3.07
N ALA A 55 -20.88 8.98 -3.24
CA ALA A 55 -19.88 9.30 -2.25
C ALA A 55 -19.25 10.68 -2.51
N HIS A 56 -19.29 11.54 -1.49
CA HIS A 56 -18.68 12.87 -1.52
C HIS A 56 -17.75 13.03 -0.33
N ALA A 57 -16.58 13.64 -0.55
CA ALA A 57 -15.56 13.79 0.48
C ALA A 57 -16.04 14.61 1.70
N PHE A 58 -16.92 15.60 1.49
CA PHE A 58 -17.48 16.43 2.56
C PHE A 58 -18.40 15.67 3.55
N LEU A 59 -18.77 14.42 3.23
CA LEU A 59 -19.54 13.58 4.15
C LEU A 59 -18.70 13.01 5.29
N PHE A 60 -17.37 13.10 5.21
CA PHE A 60 -16.46 12.42 6.10
C PHE A 60 -15.50 13.37 6.80
N ASP A 61 -15.01 12.95 7.95
CA ASP A 61 -14.01 13.66 8.76
C ASP A 61 -12.62 13.01 8.54
N VAL A 62 -12.61 11.69 8.33
CA VAL A 62 -11.40 10.89 8.04
C VAL A 62 -11.67 9.94 6.88
N VAL A 63 -10.73 9.86 5.95
CA VAL A 63 -10.74 8.95 4.81
C VAL A 63 -9.49 8.08 4.82
N ILE A 64 -9.64 6.76 4.74
CA ILE A 64 -8.53 5.82 4.55
C ILE A 64 -8.54 5.32 3.11
N LEU A 65 -7.44 5.56 2.39
CA LEU A 65 -7.26 5.06 1.03
C LEU A 65 -6.75 3.62 1.05
N ALA A 66 -7.58 2.69 0.57
CA ALA A 66 -7.29 1.26 0.49
C ALA A 66 -7.58 0.70 -0.92
N VAL A 67 -7.25 1.48 -1.93
CA VAL A 67 -7.36 1.14 -3.35
C VAL A 67 -6.00 0.75 -3.93
N LYS A 68 -5.99 0.26 -5.17
CA LYS A 68 -4.80 0.12 -5.99
C LYS A 68 -4.60 1.34 -6.90
N TRP A 69 -3.38 1.56 -7.34
CA TRP A 69 -2.97 2.70 -8.16
C TRP A 69 -3.87 3.01 -9.37
N PRO A 70 -4.40 2.03 -10.12
CA PRO A 70 -5.32 2.34 -11.23
C PRO A 70 -6.60 3.08 -10.83
N ALA A 71 -6.95 3.12 -9.54
CA ALA A 71 -8.10 3.86 -9.04
C ALA A 71 -7.78 5.31 -8.64
N MET A 72 -6.53 5.76 -8.71
CA MET A 72 -6.13 7.12 -8.31
C MET A 72 -6.89 8.23 -9.01
N PRO A 73 -7.23 8.15 -10.31
CA PRO A 73 -8.07 9.16 -10.95
C PRO A 73 -9.44 9.33 -10.27
N LEU A 74 -10.09 8.22 -9.90
CA LEU A 74 -11.37 8.24 -9.18
C LEU A 74 -11.21 8.78 -7.74
N VAL A 75 -10.11 8.45 -7.08
CA VAL A 75 -9.80 9.01 -5.75
C VAL A 75 -9.61 10.53 -5.85
N ARG A 76 -8.87 11.00 -6.86
CA ARG A 76 -8.67 12.43 -7.10
C ARG A 76 -9.99 13.16 -7.37
N GLU A 77 -10.86 12.58 -8.18
CA GLU A 77 -12.20 13.11 -8.46
C GLU A 77 -13.03 13.19 -7.16
N PHE A 78 -13.06 12.11 -6.38
CA PHE A 78 -13.75 12.08 -5.07
C PHE A 78 -13.25 13.17 -4.11
N LEU A 79 -11.97 13.54 -4.17
CA LEU A 79 -11.35 14.50 -3.27
C LEU A 79 -11.40 15.95 -3.79
N GLN A 80 -11.98 16.22 -4.98
CA GLN A 80 -12.00 17.57 -5.55
C GLN A 80 -12.73 18.59 -4.66
N ASP A 81 -13.80 18.15 -4.00
CA ASP A 81 -14.62 18.97 -3.11
C ASP A 81 -14.35 18.64 -1.63
N ALA A 82 -13.14 18.19 -1.33
CA ALA A 82 -12.77 17.85 0.05
C ALA A 82 -12.73 19.11 0.94
N PRO A 83 -13.39 19.09 2.10
CA PRO A 83 -13.30 20.21 3.04
C PRO A 83 -11.88 20.31 3.60
N GLN A 84 -11.47 21.52 4.01
CA GLN A 84 -10.12 21.77 4.51
C GLN A 84 -9.75 20.95 5.76
N GLU A 85 -10.75 20.56 6.53
CA GLU A 85 -10.58 19.76 7.74
C GLU A 85 -10.54 18.25 7.47
N LEU A 86 -10.75 17.79 6.23
CA LEU A 86 -10.70 16.36 5.93
C LEU A 86 -9.29 15.80 6.15
N LEU A 87 -9.18 14.75 6.96
CA LEU A 87 -7.95 13.98 7.11
C LEU A 87 -7.95 12.79 6.16
N VAL A 88 -6.99 12.72 5.25
CA VAL A 88 -6.81 11.60 4.33
C VAL A 88 -5.58 10.79 4.72
N ILE A 89 -5.77 9.50 4.95
CA ILE A 89 -4.71 8.56 5.33
C ILE A 89 -4.49 7.58 4.18
N SER A 90 -3.26 7.50 3.67
CA SER A 90 -2.86 6.54 2.65
C SER A 90 -1.77 5.62 3.18
N THR A 91 -2.00 4.31 3.11
CA THR A 91 -1.01 3.27 3.38
C THR A 91 -0.75 2.40 2.16
N MET A 92 -1.10 2.91 0.99
CA MET A 92 -0.93 2.21 -0.29
C MET A 92 0.54 1.89 -0.56
N ASN A 93 0.80 0.80 -1.24
CA ASN A 93 2.15 0.46 -1.70
C ASN A 93 2.64 1.44 -2.78
N GLY A 94 3.95 1.51 -2.93
CA GLY A 94 4.58 2.42 -3.87
C GLY A 94 4.63 3.86 -3.37
N MET A 95 5.02 4.77 -4.25
CA MET A 95 5.17 6.19 -3.97
C MET A 95 4.56 7.04 -5.08
N GLY A 96 4.34 8.35 -4.79
CA GLY A 96 3.69 9.28 -5.73
C GLY A 96 2.29 9.70 -5.31
N GLN A 97 1.83 9.30 -4.11
CA GLN A 97 0.50 9.68 -3.61
C GLN A 97 0.39 11.19 -3.42
N GLU A 98 1.45 11.82 -2.93
CA GLU A 98 1.51 13.27 -2.74
C GLU A 98 1.38 14.01 -4.07
N GLU A 99 2.14 13.58 -5.09
CA GLU A 99 2.10 14.17 -6.44
C GLU A 99 0.73 13.97 -7.11
N ALA A 100 0.05 12.86 -6.81
CA ALA A 100 -1.24 12.54 -7.39
C ALA A 100 -2.41 13.28 -6.71
N LEU A 101 -2.30 13.60 -5.42
CA LEU A 101 -3.39 14.09 -4.59
C LEU A 101 -3.22 15.53 -4.11
N ILE A 102 -2.09 16.17 -4.36
CA ILE A 102 -1.83 17.59 -4.08
C ILE A 102 -1.60 18.35 -5.40
N PRO A 103 -2.48 19.23 -5.87
CA PRO A 103 -3.86 19.35 -5.44
C PRO A 103 -4.71 18.14 -5.87
N PRO A 104 -5.91 17.91 -5.33
CA PRO A 104 -6.84 18.86 -4.69
C PRO A 104 -6.66 19.05 -3.17
N LEU A 105 -5.94 18.16 -2.49
CA LEU A 105 -5.70 18.32 -1.06
C LEU A 105 -4.60 19.33 -0.76
N ALA A 106 -4.65 19.95 0.42
CA ALA A 106 -3.49 20.61 1.00
C ALA A 106 -2.51 19.57 1.60
N PRO A 107 -1.20 19.85 1.68
CA PRO A 107 -0.22 18.91 2.23
C PRO A 107 -0.56 18.42 3.63
N GLU A 108 -1.15 19.30 4.46
CA GLU A 108 -1.52 19.01 5.85
C GLU A 108 -2.69 18.03 5.97
N GLN A 109 -3.50 17.89 4.91
CA GLN A 109 -4.63 16.97 4.88
C GLN A 109 -4.23 15.52 4.58
N LEU A 110 -3.03 15.29 4.02
CA LEU A 110 -2.63 14.00 3.49
C LEU A 110 -1.52 13.36 4.34
N MET A 111 -1.87 12.31 5.05
CA MET A 111 -0.92 11.47 5.78
C MET A 111 -0.59 10.24 4.94
N VAL A 112 0.58 10.23 4.31
CA VAL A 112 1.07 9.05 3.58
C VAL A 112 2.07 8.29 4.44
N GLY A 113 1.69 7.09 4.81
CA GLY A 113 2.49 6.20 5.64
C GLY A 113 2.75 4.84 5.00
N ILE A 114 3.13 3.91 5.83
CA ILE A 114 3.32 2.50 5.44
C ILE A 114 2.51 1.59 6.35
N THR A 115 2.13 0.43 5.83
CA THR A 115 1.68 -0.69 6.65
C THR A 115 2.47 -1.95 6.30
N THR A 116 2.73 -2.78 7.29
CA THR A 116 3.29 -4.13 7.13
C THR A 116 2.24 -5.20 7.35
N ASP A 117 0.97 -4.82 7.47
CA ASP A 117 -0.14 -5.77 7.45
C ASP A 117 -0.18 -6.50 6.10
N ALA A 118 -0.36 -7.81 6.14
CA ALA A 118 -0.47 -8.63 4.94
C ALA A 118 -1.86 -9.26 4.86
N VAL A 119 -2.63 -8.84 3.86
CA VAL A 119 -4.01 -9.29 3.65
C VAL A 119 -4.22 -9.65 2.19
N THR A 120 -4.77 -10.83 1.93
CA THR A 120 -5.05 -11.33 0.58
C THR A 120 -6.54 -11.49 0.37
N ALA A 121 -7.04 -10.95 -0.76
CA ALA A 121 -8.44 -11.17 -1.17
C ALA A 121 -8.61 -12.52 -1.85
N TYR A 122 -9.72 -13.20 -1.57
CA TYR A 122 -10.13 -14.42 -2.23
C TYR A 122 -11.66 -14.52 -2.32
N TRP A 123 -12.17 -15.50 -3.05
CA TRP A 123 -13.57 -15.85 -3.04
C TRP A 123 -13.78 -17.07 -2.16
N ASP A 124 -14.68 -16.99 -1.17
CA ASP A 124 -15.02 -18.13 -0.32
C ASP A 124 -16.15 -18.93 -1.00
N ASN A 125 -15.78 -20.07 -1.59
CA ASN A 125 -16.73 -20.91 -2.33
C ASN A 125 -17.81 -21.52 -1.44
N GLN A 126 -17.54 -21.72 -0.16
CA GLN A 126 -18.53 -22.29 0.77
C GLN A 126 -19.60 -21.27 1.14
N ALA A 127 -19.20 -20.04 1.42
CA ALA A 127 -20.11 -18.96 1.78
C ALA A 127 -20.67 -18.22 0.56
N GLN A 128 -20.12 -18.42 -0.63
CA GLN A 128 -20.40 -17.66 -1.85
C GLN A 128 -20.28 -16.13 -1.64
N LEU A 129 -19.21 -15.73 -0.93
CA LEU A 129 -18.94 -14.35 -0.59
C LEU A 129 -17.50 -13.96 -0.94
N PRO A 130 -17.27 -12.68 -1.28
CA PRO A 130 -15.92 -12.15 -1.30
C PRO A 130 -15.31 -12.24 0.10
N ALA A 131 -14.03 -12.54 0.18
CA ALA A 131 -13.34 -12.73 1.43
C ALA A 131 -11.95 -12.07 1.46
N ALA A 132 -11.42 -11.87 2.65
CA ALA A 132 -10.05 -11.47 2.88
C ALA A 132 -9.42 -12.35 3.96
N ARG A 133 -8.15 -12.71 3.77
CA ARG A 133 -7.36 -13.47 4.75
C ARG A 133 -6.24 -12.60 5.27
N VAL A 134 -6.17 -12.44 6.58
CA VAL A 134 -5.04 -11.79 7.26
C VAL A 134 -3.93 -12.83 7.37
N SER A 135 -2.82 -12.59 6.68
CA SER A 135 -1.63 -13.45 6.70
C SER A 135 -0.62 -12.99 7.74
N ALA A 136 -0.55 -11.69 8.00
CA ALA A 136 0.25 -11.11 9.07
C ALA A 136 -0.38 -9.80 9.55
N VAL A 137 -0.38 -9.60 10.86
CA VAL A 137 -0.66 -8.31 11.50
C VAL A 137 0.68 -7.65 11.80
N GLY A 138 0.91 -6.51 11.20
CA GLY A 138 2.14 -5.76 11.30
C GLY A 138 1.96 -4.42 12.01
N GLN A 139 2.65 -3.40 11.51
CA GLN A 139 2.56 -2.03 12.01
C GLN A 139 2.18 -1.08 10.88
N THR A 140 1.34 -0.11 11.20
CA THR A 140 1.07 1.06 10.37
C THR A 140 1.82 2.24 10.97
N ILE A 141 2.64 2.91 10.17
CA ILE A 141 3.46 4.05 10.60
C ILE A 141 3.05 5.25 9.76
N LEU A 142 2.60 6.31 10.44
CA LEU A 142 2.09 7.54 9.84
C LEU A 142 2.96 8.74 10.24
N PRO A 143 3.04 9.80 9.40
CA PRO A 143 3.69 11.04 9.78
C PRO A 143 2.86 11.77 10.84
N LEU A 144 3.54 12.39 11.80
CA LEU A 144 2.91 13.33 12.72
C LEU A 144 2.77 14.68 12.00
N LEU A 145 1.55 15.03 11.61
CA LEU A 145 1.23 16.30 10.94
C LEU A 145 0.34 17.17 11.83
N PRO A 146 0.43 18.51 11.75
CA PRO A 146 -0.46 19.43 12.44
C PRO A 146 -1.84 19.44 11.77
N HIS A 147 -2.73 18.53 12.15
CA HIS A 147 -4.08 18.42 11.60
C HIS A 147 -5.15 18.42 12.68
N PRO A 148 -6.28 19.15 12.52
CA PRO A 148 -7.33 19.27 13.55
C PRO A 148 -7.91 17.91 13.99
N PHE A 149 -8.09 16.98 13.10
CA PHE A 149 -8.63 15.64 13.42
C PHE A 149 -7.59 14.64 13.93
N LEU A 150 -6.30 14.94 13.91
CA LEU A 150 -5.28 14.01 14.37
C LEU A 150 -5.44 13.61 15.86
N PRO A 151 -5.69 14.54 16.81
CA PRO A 151 -5.91 14.15 18.21
C PRO A 151 -7.12 13.25 18.39
N LEU A 152 -8.20 13.51 17.64
CA LEU A 152 -9.39 12.66 17.69
C LEU A 152 -9.10 11.27 17.09
N TRP A 153 -8.38 11.21 15.99
CA TRP A 153 -7.94 9.93 15.38
C TRP A 153 -7.09 9.12 16.36
N GLN A 154 -6.08 9.74 16.99
CA GLN A 154 -5.24 9.10 18.01
C GLN A 154 -6.05 8.57 19.19
N LYS A 155 -7.07 9.33 19.64
CA LYS A 155 -7.98 8.88 20.69
C LYS A 155 -8.79 7.64 20.27
N GLN A 156 -9.25 7.58 19.00
CA GLN A 156 -9.94 6.38 18.50
C GLN A 156 -9.00 5.16 18.48
N LEU A 157 -7.75 5.33 18.05
CA LEU A 157 -6.76 4.25 18.10
C LEU A 157 -6.49 3.75 19.52
N GLN A 158 -6.53 4.63 20.54
CA GLN A 158 -6.43 4.23 21.95
C GLN A 158 -7.64 3.41 22.39
N ILE A 159 -8.86 3.86 22.07
CA ILE A 159 -10.11 3.15 22.39
C ILE A 159 -10.12 1.74 21.75
N LEU A 160 -9.58 1.61 20.54
CA LEU A 160 -9.49 0.36 19.80
C LEU A 160 -8.29 -0.50 20.20
N ASN A 161 -7.45 -0.07 21.17
CA ASN A 161 -6.19 -0.73 21.55
C ASN A 161 -5.21 -0.92 20.37
N LEU A 162 -5.18 0.01 19.44
CA LEU A 162 -4.33 -0.04 18.24
C LEU A 162 -3.03 0.76 18.35
N THR A 163 -2.74 1.40 19.47
CA THR A 163 -1.56 2.26 19.65
C THR A 163 -0.23 1.54 19.54
N SER A 164 -0.21 0.22 19.75
CA SER A 164 0.99 -0.60 19.54
C SER A 164 1.26 -0.90 18.06
N SER A 165 0.20 -0.97 17.24
CA SER A 165 0.27 -1.30 15.82
C SER A 165 0.17 -0.06 14.90
N TRP A 166 -0.40 1.07 15.38
CA TRP A 166 -0.47 2.33 14.66
C TRP A 166 0.42 3.37 15.33
N LYS A 167 1.55 3.69 14.72
CA LYS A 167 2.58 4.57 15.27
C LYS A 167 2.66 5.88 14.49
N PHE A 168 3.08 6.94 15.19
CA PHE A 168 3.31 8.25 14.60
C PHE A 168 4.78 8.62 14.77
N LEU A 169 5.45 8.97 13.68
CA LEU A 169 6.84 9.40 13.65
C LEU A 169 6.97 10.75 12.95
N SER A 170 8.14 11.38 13.02
CA SER A 170 8.40 12.57 12.21
C SER A 170 8.26 12.26 10.71
N ALA A 171 7.83 13.24 9.91
CA ALA A 171 7.66 13.07 8.46
C ALA A 171 8.93 12.52 7.78
N LYS A 172 10.11 12.99 8.21
CA LYS A 172 11.40 12.52 7.70
C LYS A 172 11.64 11.03 8.00
N MET A 173 11.29 10.57 9.20
CA MET A 173 11.43 9.16 9.56
C MET A 173 10.46 8.29 8.77
N VAL A 174 9.21 8.74 8.61
CA VAL A 174 8.22 7.99 7.80
C VAL A 174 8.65 7.92 6.34
N LEU A 175 9.15 9.01 5.78
CA LEU A 175 9.66 9.03 4.40
C LEU A 175 10.81 8.03 4.23
N ARG A 176 11.73 7.94 5.20
CA ARG A 176 12.81 6.95 5.18
C ARG A 176 12.28 5.51 5.21
N GLU A 177 11.33 5.20 6.09
CA GLU A 177 10.72 3.87 6.15
C GLU A 177 9.94 3.53 4.87
N ARG A 178 9.27 4.50 4.28
CA ARG A 178 8.60 4.35 2.97
C ARG A 178 9.61 3.99 1.87
N TRP A 179 10.78 4.65 1.83
CA TRP A 179 11.83 4.34 0.86
C TRP A 179 12.44 2.95 1.10
N ILE A 180 12.70 2.57 2.35
CA ILE A 180 13.19 1.21 2.67
C ILE A 180 12.20 0.15 2.15
N LYS A 181 10.90 0.34 2.41
CA LYS A 181 9.87 -0.57 1.90
C LYS A 181 9.76 -0.53 0.37
N LEU A 182 9.88 0.66 -0.24
CA LEU A 182 9.88 0.81 -1.69
C LEU A 182 11.02 0.01 -2.33
N ILE A 183 12.24 0.14 -1.82
CA ILE A 183 13.41 -0.59 -2.32
C ILE A 183 13.22 -2.09 -2.15
N ALA A 184 12.77 -2.56 -0.99
CA ALA A 184 12.49 -3.98 -0.80
C ALA A 184 11.45 -4.51 -1.81
N ASN A 185 10.36 -3.77 -2.01
CA ASN A 185 9.32 -4.14 -2.97
C ASN A 185 9.82 -4.06 -4.42
N SER A 186 10.69 -3.11 -4.76
CA SER A 186 11.24 -2.95 -6.12
C SER A 186 12.21 -4.08 -6.52
N VAL A 187 12.73 -4.81 -5.53
CA VAL A 187 13.54 -6.02 -5.73
C VAL A 187 12.63 -7.26 -5.74
N ILE A 188 11.91 -7.50 -4.65
CA ILE A 188 11.19 -8.76 -4.44
C ILE A 188 10.04 -8.92 -5.43
N ASN A 189 9.22 -7.88 -5.62
CA ASN A 189 7.97 -8.00 -6.34
C ASN A 189 8.17 -8.32 -7.83
N PRO A 190 8.96 -7.56 -8.61
CA PRO A 190 9.14 -7.85 -10.02
C PRO A 190 9.94 -9.14 -10.25
N LEU A 191 10.97 -9.42 -9.45
CA LEU A 191 11.79 -10.60 -9.66
C LEU A 191 11.03 -11.90 -9.35
N THR A 192 10.20 -11.92 -8.29
CA THR A 192 9.33 -13.08 -8.01
C THR A 192 8.22 -13.23 -9.05
N ALA A 193 7.68 -12.13 -9.56
CA ALA A 193 6.67 -12.16 -10.63
C ALA A 193 7.24 -12.72 -11.96
N LEU A 194 8.45 -12.30 -12.34
CA LEU A 194 9.14 -12.79 -13.53
C LEU A 194 9.51 -14.27 -13.41
N ALA A 195 10.01 -14.70 -12.25
CA ALA A 195 10.42 -16.08 -12.01
C ALA A 195 9.23 -17.01 -11.70
N ASN A 196 8.06 -16.46 -11.38
CA ASN A 196 6.87 -17.19 -10.91
C ASN A 196 7.17 -18.08 -9.68
N VAL A 197 7.82 -17.51 -8.65
CA VAL A 197 8.22 -18.22 -7.44
C VAL A 197 7.80 -17.47 -6.17
N PRO A 198 7.62 -18.18 -5.03
CA PRO A 198 7.46 -17.53 -3.75
C PRO A 198 8.76 -16.83 -3.31
N ASN A 199 8.63 -15.91 -2.33
CA ASN A 199 9.73 -15.04 -1.91
C ASN A 199 10.99 -15.81 -1.49
N GLY A 200 10.85 -16.94 -0.79
CA GLY A 200 11.99 -17.71 -0.26
C GLY A 200 12.81 -18.45 -1.33
N GLU A 201 12.26 -18.66 -2.52
CA GLU A 201 12.99 -19.25 -3.64
C GLU A 201 13.84 -18.22 -4.41
N LEU A 202 13.43 -16.94 -4.39
CA LEU A 202 14.10 -15.89 -5.16
C LEU A 202 15.61 -15.80 -4.91
N PRO A 203 16.15 -15.85 -3.66
CA PRO A 203 17.59 -15.75 -3.43
C PRO A 203 18.42 -16.90 -4.00
N ARG A 204 17.77 -18.01 -4.37
CA ARG A 204 18.44 -19.17 -4.98
C ARG A 204 18.55 -19.08 -6.50
N LEU A 205 17.87 -18.13 -7.10
CA LEU A 205 17.82 -17.98 -8.56
C LEU A 205 18.93 -17.04 -9.06
N PRO A 206 19.41 -17.21 -10.31
CA PRO A 206 20.34 -16.28 -10.94
C PRO A 206 19.83 -14.83 -10.96
N LEU A 207 18.51 -14.62 -11.03
CA LEU A 207 17.88 -13.28 -10.97
C LEU A 207 18.21 -12.51 -9.70
N TRP A 208 18.58 -13.19 -8.60
CA TRP A 208 19.00 -12.53 -7.38
C TRP A 208 20.22 -11.63 -7.55
N SER A 209 21.09 -11.92 -8.52
CA SER A 209 22.24 -11.09 -8.85
C SER A 209 21.86 -9.65 -9.23
N LEU A 210 20.63 -9.43 -9.73
CA LEU A 210 20.11 -8.11 -10.06
C LEU A 210 19.77 -7.29 -8.80
N SER A 211 19.58 -7.93 -7.64
CA SER A 211 19.23 -7.24 -6.39
C SER A 211 20.22 -6.16 -6.00
N THR A 212 21.53 -6.40 -6.19
CA THR A 212 22.57 -5.44 -5.88
C THR A 212 22.47 -4.18 -6.73
N ALA A 213 22.26 -4.31 -8.03
CA ALA A 213 22.09 -3.17 -8.95
C ALA A 213 20.82 -2.38 -8.58
N LEU A 214 19.69 -3.08 -8.38
CA LEU A 214 18.43 -2.45 -8.00
C LEU A 214 18.52 -1.66 -6.69
N ILE A 215 19.12 -2.26 -5.65
CA ILE A 215 19.32 -1.59 -4.36
C ILE A 215 20.22 -0.36 -4.53
N HIS A 216 21.31 -0.49 -5.29
CA HIS A 216 22.26 0.60 -5.52
C HIS A 216 21.61 1.77 -6.28
N GLU A 217 20.92 1.50 -7.40
CA GLU A 217 20.20 2.51 -8.18
C GLU A 217 19.20 3.26 -7.29
N ALA A 218 18.31 2.53 -6.59
CA ALA A 218 17.28 3.13 -5.74
C ALA A 218 17.85 3.90 -4.54
N THR A 219 18.95 3.41 -3.95
CA THR A 219 19.62 4.10 -2.84
C THR A 219 20.27 5.41 -3.32
N ASN A 220 20.84 5.42 -4.53
CA ASN A 220 21.40 6.65 -5.11
C ASN A 220 20.27 7.67 -5.39
N VAL A 221 19.13 7.24 -5.89
CA VAL A 221 17.96 8.12 -6.03
C VAL A 221 17.52 8.67 -4.66
N ALA A 222 17.41 7.85 -3.62
CA ALA A 222 17.03 8.29 -2.28
C ALA A 222 18.02 9.35 -1.70
N LYS A 223 19.32 9.22 -1.99
CA LYS A 223 20.34 10.19 -1.58
C LYS A 223 20.10 11.59 -2.17
N THR A 224 19.59 11.70 -3.41
CA THR A 224 19.34 13.01 -4.05
C THR A 224 18.29 13.84 -3.32
N ILE A 225 17.38 13.20 -2.59
CA ILE A 225 16.37 13.87 -1.76
C ILE A 225 16.77 13.95 -0.28
N GLY A 226 18.05 13.77 0.03
CA GLY A 226 18.60 13.92 1.39
C GLY A 226 18.30 12.76 2.33
N LEU A 227 17.98 11.57 1.82
CA LEU A 227 17.79 10.38 2.63
C LEU A 227 19.05 9.53 2.69
N SER A 228 19.46 9.16 3.91
CA SER A 228 20.46 8.12 4.14
C SER A 228 19.72 6.79 4.34
N ILE A 229 20.01 5.83 3.47
CA ILE A 229 19.53 4.45 3.58
C ILE A 229 20.71 3.61 4.09
N ASP A 230 20.43 2.67 5.00
CA ASP A 230 21.46 1.85 5.65
C ASP A 230 22.19 0.97 4.62
N ASP A 231 23.48 0.77 4.81
CA ASP A 231 24.33 -0.08 3.96
C ASP A 231 23.96 -1.58 4.07
N ASP A 232 23.24 -1.96 5.12
CA ASP A 232 22.77 -3.33 5.42
C ASP A 232 21.46 -3.73 4.69
N LEU A 233 20.93 -2.87 3.79
CA LEU A 233 19.62 -3.11 3.17
C LEU A 233 19.55 -4.44 2.38
N SER A 234 20.65 -4.85 1.77
CA SER A 234 20.73 -6.13 1.03
C SER A 234 20.47 -7.33 1.96
N SER A 235 21.12 -7.36 3.12
CA SER A 235 20.92 -8.41 4.14
C SER A 235 19.48 -8.38 4.68
N ARG A 236 18.93 -7.19 4.92
CA ARG A 236 17.54 -7.05 5.38
C ARG A 236 16.54 -7.57 4.35
N ILE A 237 16.74 -7.32 3.05
CA ILE A 237 15.88 -7.84 1.98
C ILE A 237 15.99 -9.35 1.89
N LEU A 238 17.19 -9.91 2.02
CA LEU A 238 17.39 -11.37 2.08
C LEU A 238 16.65 -11.99 3.27
N GLN A 239 16.77 -11.40 4.46
CA GLN A 239 16.05 -11.85 5.64
C GLN A 239 14.53 -11.76 5.45
N LEU A 240 14.03 -10.71 4.79
CA LEU A 240 12.61 -10.57 4.47
C LEU A 240 12.13 -11.70 3.54
N CYS A 241 12.91 -12.05 2.51
CA CYS A 241 12.61 -13.20 1.65
C CYS A 241 12.52 -14.51 2.46
N GLN A 242 13.42 -14.72 3.41
CA GLN A 242 13.44 -15.90 4.28
C GLN A 242 12.25 -15.91 5.25
N ALA A 243 11.97 -14.78 5.91
CA ALA A 243 10.85 -14.64 6.84
C ALA A 243 9.48 -14.82 6.18
N THR A 244 9.40 -14.56 4.87
CA THR A 244 8.17 -14.68 4.07
C THR A 244 8.29 -15.77 3.00
N ALA A 245 9.06 -16.83 3.28
CA ALA A 245 9.51 -17.79 2.27
C ALA A 245 8.38 -18.44 1.47
N THR A 246 7.27 -18.77 2.11
CA THR A 246 6.10 -19.40 1.46
C THR A 246 5.14 -18.40 0.83
N ASN A 247 5.34 -17.10 1.04
CA ASN A 247 4.44 -16.08 0.53
C ASN A 247 4.75 -15.76 -0.93
N LYS A 248 3.72 -15.61 -1.73
CA LYS A 248 3.79 -14.98 -3.05
C LYS A 248 3.75 -13.46 -2.89
N SER A 249 4.62 -12.74 -3.57
CA SER A 249 4.57 -11.27 -3.60
C SER A 249 3.21 -10.78 -4.13
N SER A 250 2.81 -9.55 -3.75
CA SER A 250 1.55 -8.97 -4.23
C SER A 250 1.53 -8.84 -5.76
N MET A 251 2.68 -8.54 -6.37
CA MET A 251 2.80 -8.43 -7.83
C MET A 251 2.66 -9.78 -8.53
N LEU A 252 3.25 -10.84 -8.00
CA LEU A 252 3.04 -12.20 -8.51
C LEU A 252 1.56 -12.59 -8.43
N GLN A 253 0.90 -12.30 -7.30
CA GLN A 253 -0.53 -12.57 -7.15
C GLN A 253 -1.38 -11.78 -8.16
N ASP A 254 -0.99 -10.53 -8.46
CA ASP A 254 -1.69 -9.72 -9.47
C ASP A 254 -1.53 -10.32 -10.88
N ILE A 255 -0.32 -10.76 -11.26
CA ILE A 255 -0.06 -11.42 -12.54
C ILE A 255 -0.89 -12.71 -12.65
N GLU A 256 -0.86 -13.58 -11.62
CA GLU A 256 -1.65 -14.82 -11.60
C GLU A 256 -3.16 -14.57 -11.73
N GLN A 257 -3.64 -13.47 -11.13
CA GLN A 257 -5.05 -13.08 -11.16
C GLN A 257 -5.41 -12.20 -12.37
N ARG A 258 -4.47 -11.96 -13.30
CA ARG A 258 -4.62 -11.07 -14.47
C ARG A 258 -5.08 -9.66 -14.08
N LYS A 259 -4.56 -9.16 -12.98
CA LYS A 259 -4.81 -7.79 -12.49
C LYS A 259 -3.67 -6.87 -12.87
N VAL A 260 -3.98 -5.58 -12.98
CA VAL A 260 -2.95 -4.55 -13.15
C VAL A 260 -2.05 -4.53 -11.92
N THR A 261 -0.73 -4.57 -12.16
CA THR A 261 0.28 -4.52 -11.09
C THR A 261 0.55 -3.08 -10.64
N GLU A 262 1.26 -2.92 -9.54
CA GLU A 262 1.70 -1.61 -9.03
C GLU A 262 3.14 -1.27 -9.46
N ILE A 263 3.65 -1.87 -10.56
CA ILE A 263 5.04 -1.69 -11.02
C ILE A 263 5.38 -0.19 -11.25
N ASP A 264 4.44 0.60 -11.80
CA ASP A 264 4.65 2.02 -12.09
C ASP A 264 4.78 2.88 -10.83
N ALA A 265 4.15 2.49 -9.74
CA ALA A 265 4.25 3.16 -8.44
C ALA A 265 5.42 2.66 -7.60
N ILE A 266 6.03 1.54 -7.96
CA ILE A 266 7.18 0.94 -7.28
C ILE A 266 8.45 1.26 -8.08
N ASN A 267 8.82 0.42 -9.03
CA ASN A 267 10.02 0.61 -9.85
C ASN A 267 9.88 1.84 -10.76
N GLY A 268 8.71 2.08 -11.33
CA GLY A 268 8.44 3.25 -12.17
C GLY A 268 8.58 4.58 -11.40
N TYR A 269 8.28 4.62 -10.10
CA TYR A 269 8.55 5.80 -9.29
C TYR A 269 10.06 6.07 -9.17
N ILE A 270 10.85 5.03 -8.90
CA ILE A 270 12.32 5.12 -8.84
C ILE A 270 12.88 5.60 -10.19
N VAL A 271 12.35 5.08 -11.31
CA VAL A 271 12.76 5.50 -12.67
C VAL A 271 12.48 6.98 -12.89
N ARG A 272 11.26 7.46 -12.58
CA ARG A 272 10.94 8.89 -12.73
C ARG A 272 11.84 9.78 -11.89
N MET A 273 12.05 9.41 -10.62
CA MET A 273 12.93 10.18 -9.73
C MET A 273 14.39 10.14 -10.19
N GLY A 274 14.88 9.00 -10.66
CA GLY A 274 16.22 8.86 -11.22
C GLY A 274 16.44 9.78 -12.43
N HIS A 275 15.51 9.78 -13.37
CA HIS A 275 15.57 10.67 -14.55
C HIS A 275 15.55 12.15 -14.14
N ASN A 276 14.72 12.55 -13.17
CA ASN A 276 14.65 13.93 -12.69
C ASN A 276 15.94 14.41 -12.04
N HIS A 277 16.78 13.50 -11.56
CA HIS A 277 18.03 13.79 -10.88
C HIS A 277 19.28 13.32 -11.65
N ALA A 278 19.14 12.90 -12.92
CA ALA A 278 20.22 12.38 -13.76
C ALA A 278 20.97 11.19 -13.13
N ILE A 279 20.25 10.32 -12.42
CA ILE A 279 20.79 9.06 -11.86
C ILE A 279 20.45 7.91 -12.81
N ASP A 280 21.43 7.02 -13.06
CA ASP A 280 21.19 5.81 -13.81
C ASP A 280 20.28 4.85 -13.02
N VAL A 281 19.18 4.44 -13.67
CA VAL A 281 18.14 3.54 -13.15
C VAL A 281 17.72 2.52 -14.22
N SER A 282 18.68 2.17 -15.06
CA SER A 282 18.44 1.30 -16.23
C SER A 282 17.92 -0.09 -15.84
N THR A 283 18.37 -0.63 -14.69
CA THR A 283 17.89 -1.93 -14.20
C THR A 283 16.41 -1.85 -13.79
N HIS A 284 16.01 -0.80 -13.06
CA HIS A 284 14.61 -0.57 -12.73
C HIS A 284 13.75 -0.37 -13.97
N GLN A 285 14.23 0.40 -14.95
CA GLN A 285 13.51 0.65 -16.21
C GLN A 285 13.28 -0.65 -16.99
N ALA A 286 14.30 -1.50 -17.07
CA ALA A 286 14.16 -2.81 -17.72
C ALA A 286 13.08 -3.66 -17.04
N LEU A 287 13.04 -3.69 -15.69
CA LEU A 287 12.02 -4.44 -14.97
C LEU A 287 10.60 -3.88 -15.19
N VAL A 288 10.43 -2.56 -15.28
CA VAL A 288 9.13 -1.96 -15.61
C VAL A 288 8.64 -2.49 -16.95
N HIS A 289 9.48 -2.46 -17.98
CA HIS A 289 9.11 -2.96 -19.32
C HIS A 289 8.79 -4.47 -19.31
N LEU A 290 9.60 -5.28 -18.62
CA LEU A 290 9.38 -6.74 -18.54
C LEU A 290 8.06 -7.08 -17.83
N ILE A 291 7.73 -6.40 -16.74
CA ILE A 291 6.46 -6.63 -16.03
C ILE A 291 5.27 -6.16 -16.87
N HIS A 292 5.37 -5.03 -17.57
CA HIS A 292 4.32 -4.62 -18.50
C HIS A 292 4.10 -5.66 -19.60
N MET A 293 5.17 -6.19 -20.21
CA MET A 293 5.07 -7.26 -21.21
C MET A 293 4.41 -8.51 -20.62
N LEU A 294 4.82 -8.92 -19.42
CA LEU A 294 4.25 -10.08 -18.73
C LEU A 294 2.75 -9.91 -18.43
N SER A 295 2.35 -8.69 -18.08
CA SER A 295 0.94 -8.34 -17.79
C SER A 295 0.06 -8.31 -19.06
N GLN A 296 0.65 -8.16 -20.24
CA GLN A 296 -0.06 -8.12 -21.53
C GLN A 296 -0.17 -9.51 -22.21
N GLN A 297 0.62 -10.49 -21.78
CA GLN A 297 0.55 -11.87 -22.28
C GLN A 297 -0.73 -12.54 -21.71
N LYS A 298 -1.82 -12.37 -22.43
CA LYS A 298 -3.15 -12.91 -22.05
C LYS A 298 -3.65 -13.90 -23.08
#